data_4ecf5b6b2d71785eec4ef4d2571f0c34
#
_entry.id   4ecf5b6b2d71785eec4ef4d2571f0c34
#
_cell.length_a   1.000
_cell.length_b   1.000
_cell.length_c   1.000
_cell.angle_alpha   90.00
_cell.angle_beta   90.00
_cell.angle_gamma   90.00
#
_symmetry.space_group_name_H-M   'P 1'
#
loop_
_entity.id
_entity.type
_entity.pdbx_description
1 polymer ?
#
loop_
_entity_poly.entity_id
_entity_poly.type
_entity_poly.pdbx_seq_one_letter_code
_entity_poly.pdbx_strand_id
1 'polypeptide(L)'
;RSWSVAHQRAETWVLALQNRDGGFPTFCRGWGVLPFDRSGSDLTAHALRATGPSDRGMSYLRRQQRPDGSWLPLWFGNQHAPDDINPVYGTARVLAAYRDLGMTNAPECQRGVTFLLGVQNADGGWGGAAGCPSSVEETALAVEVLVELAPGDAVGRGVAWLVDAVESGRFREPSPIGFYFAKLWY
;
A
#
# COMPACT_ATOMS: atom_id res chain seq x y z
N ARG A 1 9.83 26.59 -4.16
CA ARG A 1 11.21 26.06 -4.17
C ARG A 1 11.49 25.58 -5.57
N SER A 2 12.53 26.12 -6.24
CA SER A 2 12.98 25.57 -7.52
C SER A 2 13.65 24.22 -7.24
N TRP A 3 13.09 23.16 -7.79
CA TRP A 3 13.69 21.84 -7.73
C TRP A 3 15.00 21.81 -8.53
N SER A 4 15.98 21.04 -8.09
CA SER A 4 17.23 20.89 -8.83
C SER A 4 16.99 20.24 -10.20
N VAL A 5 17.89 20.48 -11.16
CA VAL A 5 17.87 19.82 -12.49
C VAL A 5 17.85 18.30 -12.36
N ALA A 6 18.51 17.74 -11.35
CA ALA A 6 18.49 16.29 -11.08
C ALA A 6 17.08 15.79 -10.71
N HIS A 7 16.34 16.53 -9.89
CA HIS A 7 14.96 16.19 -9.54
C HIS A 7 14.05 16.19 -10.76
N GLN A 8 14.12 17.23 -11.58
CA GLN A 8 13.32 17.33 -12.82
C GLN A 8 13.61 16.17 -13.80
N ARG A 9 14.88 15.77 -13.93
CA ARG A 9 15.25 14.61 -14.74
C ARG A 9 14.70 13.30 -14.19
N ALA A 10 14.76 13.11 -12.88
CA ALA A 10 14.23 11.93 -12.21
C ALA A 10 12.70 11.84 -12.39
N GLU A 11 11.98 12.94 -12.18
CA GLU A 11 10.54 13.03 -12.40
C GLU A 11 10.16 12.71 -13.85
N THR A 12 10.85 13.33 -14.83
CA THR A 12 10.64 13.06 -16.25
C THR A 12 10.85 11.57 -16.57
N TRP A 13 11.89 10.97 -16.00
CA TRP A 13 12.17 9.55 -16.19
C TRP A 13 11.06 8.66 -15.61
N VAL A 14 10.60 8.93 -14.37
CA VAL A 14 9.49 8.19 -13.76
C VAL A 14 8.24 8.30 -14.62
N LEU A 15 7.85 9.51 -15.03
CA LEU A 15 6.66 9.74 -15.87
C LEU A 15 6.73 9.01 -17.22
N ALA A 16 7.93 8.88 -17.79
CA ALA A 16 8.13 8.14 -19.04
C ALA A 16 7.90 6.62 -18.89
N LEU A 17 7.92 6.07 -17.66
CA LEU A 17 7.61 4.67 -17.39
C LEU A 17 6.12 4.37 -17.34
N GLN A 18 5.24 5.38 -17.27
CA GLN A 18 3.80 5.17 -17.14
C GLN A 18 3.23 4.31 -18.28
N ASN A 19 2.56 3.23 -17.93
CA ASN A 19 1.93 2.31 -18.87
C ASN A 19 0.69 2.91 -19.56
N ARG A 20 0.22 2.27 -20.62
CA ARG A 20 -0.97 2.74 -21.37
C ARG A 20 -2.25 2.76 -20.52
N ASP A 21 -2.36 1.84 -19.55
CA ASP A 21 -3.48 1.77 -18.60
C ASP A 21 -3.48 2.88 -17.54
N GLY A 22 -2.40 3.67 -17.47
CA GLY A 22 -2.24 4.78 -16.53
C GLY A 22 -1.52 4.42 -15.25
N GLY A 23 -1.22 3.14 -15.00
CA GLY A 23 -0.43 2.69 -13.88
C GLY A 23 1.08 2.71 -14.15
N PHE A 24 1.86 2.37 -13.13
CA PHE A 24 3.32 2.33 -13.20
C PHE A 24 3.83 0.91 -12.94
N PRO A 25 4.83 0.45 -13.73
CA PRO A 25 5.50 -0.83 -13.56
C PRO A 25 6.65 -0.73 -12.55
N THR A 26 7.27 -1.87 -12.23
CA THR A 26 8.41 -1.94 -11.31
C THR A 26 9.70 -1.38 -11.93
N PHE A 27 10.06 -1.84 -13.14
CA PHE A 27 11.38 -1.57 -13.71
C PHE A 27 11.34 -0.93 -15.09
N CYS A 28 10.44 -1.36 -15.95
CA CYS A 28 10.44 -0.97 -17.34
C CYS A 28 9.04 -0.86 -17.89
N ARG A 29 8.94 -0.15 -18.99
CA ARG A 29 7.70 0.07 -19.71
C ARG A 29 7.49 -1.01 -20.75
N GLY A 30 6.36 -1.66 -20.70
CA GLY A 30 5.71 -2.06 -21.94
C GLY A 30 5.98 -3.41 -22.55
N TRP A 31 6.52 -4.37 -21.87
CA TRP A 31 6.42 -5.74 -22.40
C TRP A 31 5.05 -6.36 -22.11
N GLY A 32 4.40 -5.98 -20.99
CA GLY A 32 3.03 -6.38 -20.62
C GLY A 32 2.82 -7.86 -20.37
N VAL A 33 3.86 -8.67 -20.52
CA VAL A 33 3.80 -10.13 -20.42
C VAL A 33 4.50 -10.67 -19.18
N LEU A 34 5.45 -9.92 -18.65
CA LEU A 34 6.18 -10.32 -17.44
C LEU A 34 5.58 -9.66 -16.20
N PRO A 35 5.62 -10.31 -15.03
CA PRO A 35 5.04 -9.77 -13.79
C PRO A 35 5.55 -8.37 -13.43
N PHE A 36 6.82 -8.08 -13.70
CA PHE A 36 7.47 -6.84 -13.31
C PHE A 36 7.24 -5.65 -14.27
N ASP A 37 6.64 -5.86 -15.42
CA ASP A 37 6.30 -4.77 -16.35
C ASP A 37 4.80 -4.43 -16.35
N ARG A 38 4.00 -5.15 -15.56
CA ARG A 38 2.61 -4.79 -15.32
C ARG A 38 2.49 -3.65 -14.32
N SER A 39 1.42 -2.88 -14.44
CA SER A 39 1.11 -1.84 -13.48
C SER A 39 0.68 -2.44 -12.14
N GLY A 40 1.20 -1.86 -11.04
CA GLY A 40 0.79 -2.18 -9.68
C GLY A 40 0.12 -0.98 -9.00
N SER A 41 -0.86 -1.23 -8.11
CA SER A 41 -1.53 -0.15 -7.37
C SER A 41 -0.57 0.54 -6.41
N ASP A 42 0.23 -0.23 -5.68
CA ASP A 42 1.28 0.24 -4.77
C ASP A 42 2.37 1.03 -5.50
N LEU A 43 2.84 0.53 -6.65
CA LEU A 43 3.84 1.20 -7.48
C LEU A 43 3.29 2.51 -8.08
N THR A 44 2.04 2.49 -8.54
CA THR A 44 1.37 3.70 -9.05
C THR A 44 1.21 4.73 -7.94
N ALA A 45 0.82 4.31 -6.74
CA ALA A 45 0.74 5.18 -5.57
C ALA A 45 2.10 5.84 -5.25
N HIS A 46 3.19 5.07 -5.24
CA HIS A 46 4.53 5.61 -5.03
C HIS A 46 4.96 6.61 -6.10
N ALA A 47 4.70 6.30 -7.38
CA ALA A 47 5.00 7.22 -8.47
C ALA A 47 4.25 8.54 -8.32
N LEU A 48 2.94 8.49 -8.03
CA LEU A 48 2.12 9.69 -7.84
C LEU A 48 2.55 10.53 -6.63
N ARG A 49 3.01 9.92 -5.54
CA ARG A 49 3.58 10.64 -4.39
C ARG A 49 4.83 11.44 -4.77
N ALA A 50 5.63 10.90 -5.69
CA ALA A 50 6.87 11.54 -6.14
C ALA A 50 6.63 12.61 -7.21
N THR A 51 5.68 12.40 -8.13
CA THR A 51 5.48 13.25 -9.32
C THR A 51 4.24 14.14 -9.26
N GLY A 52 3.44 14.01 -8.21
CA GLY A 52 2.14 14.68 -8.11
C GLY A 52 0.99 13.90 -8.77
N PRO A 53 -0.25 14.36 -8.57
CA PRO A 53 -1.43 13.69 -9.10
C PRO A 53 -1.51 13.82 -10.63
N SER A 54 -1.92 12.75 -11.29
CA SER A 54 -2.27 12.76 -12.71
C SER A 54 -3.61 12.08 -12.93
N ASP A 55 -4.44 12.59 -13.85
CA ASP A 55 -5.75 12.00 -14.15
C ASP A 55 -5.67 10.53 -14.54
N ARG A 56 -4.63 10.16 -15.30
CA ARG A 56 -4.42 8.77 -15.73
C ARG A 56 -4.07 7.87 -14.57
N GLY A 57 -3.16 8.29 -13.68
CA GLY A 57 -2.73 7.53 -12.51
C GLY A 57 -3.87 7.37 -11.50
N MET A 58 -4.59 8.46 -11.20
CA MET A 58 -5.74 8.41 -10.29
C MET A 58 -6.88 7.56 -10.87
N SER A 59 -7.14 7.64 -12.17
CA SER A 59 -8.13 6.77 -12.84
C SER A 59 -7.71 5.30 -12.80
N TYR A 60 -6.41 5.00 -12.92
CA TYR A 60 -5.90 3.64 -12.74
C TYR A 60 -6.21 3.13 -11.33
N LEU A 61 -5.82 3.87 -10.28
CA LEU A 61 -6.09 3.47 -8.88
C LEU A 61 -7.58 3.25 -8.63
N ARG A 62 -8.46 4.13 -9.15
CA ARG A 62 -9.91 3.98 -9.04
C ARG A 62 -10.41 2.67 -9.66
N ARG A 63 -9.93 2.31 -10.84
CA ARG A 63 -10.33 1.06 -11.52
C ARG A 63 -9.81 -0.20 -10.83
N GLN A 64 -8.66 -0.10 -10.14
CA GLN A 64 -8.05 -1.22 -9.44
C GLN A 64 -8.62 -1.45 -8.04
N GLN A 65 -9.43 -0.52 -7.52
CA GLN A 65 -10.07 -0.68 -6.23
C GLN A 65 -11.09 -1.83 -6.28
N ARG A 66 -10.96 -2.74 -5.36
CA ARG A 66 -11.85 -3.89 -5.22
C ARG A 66 -13.20 -3.48 -4.62
N PRO A 67 -14.25 -4.32 -4.78
CA PRO A 67 -15.57 -4.03 -4.21
C PRO A 67 -15.57 -3.84 -2.69
N ASP A 68 -14.65 -4.48 -1.97
CA ASP A 68 -14.47 -4.33 -0.52
C ASP A 68 -13.74 -3.03 -0.11
N GLY A 69 -13.31 -2.22 -1.08
CA GLY A 69 -12.58 -0.98 -0.87
C GLY A 69 -11.06 -1.12 -0.83
N SER A 70 -10.54 -2.33 -0.91
CA SER A 70 -9.10 -2.60 -0.85
C SER A 70 -8.41 -2.48 -2.21
N TRP A 71 -7.07 -2.44 -2.18
CA TRP A 71 -6.18 -2.64 -3.33
C TRP A 71 -5.19 -3.76 -3.06
N LEU A 72 -4.80 -4.45 -4.12
CA LEU A 72 -3.72 -5.44 -4.05
C LEU A 72 -2.40 -4.83 -4.53
N PRO A 73 -1.29 -5.14 -3.86
CA PRO A 73 0.04 -4.81 -4.37
C PRO A 73 0.42 -5.74 -5.52
N LEU A 74 1.44 -5.35 -6.29
CA LEU A 74 1.92 -6.21 -7.38
C LEU A 74 2.80 -7.37 -6.87
N TRP A 75 3.67 -7.08 -5.89
CA TRP A 75 4.74 -8.00 -5.50
C TRP A 75 4.53 -8.65 -4.14
N PHE A 76 4.05 -7.88 -3.17
CA PHE A 76 4.03 -8.29 -1.78
C PHE A 76 2.78 -9.06 -1.43
N GLY A 77 2.96 -10.25 -0.89
CA GLY A 77 1.90 -11.10 -0.40
C GLY A 77 2.04 -11.41 1.09
N ASN A 78 1.10 -12.15 1.63
CA ASN A 78 1.15 -12.65 3.00
C ASN A 78 0.85 -14.15 2.99
N GLN A 79 1.76 -14.97 3.54
CA GLN A 79 1.69 -16.43 3.50
C GLN A 79 0.49 -17.03 4.27
N HIS A 80 -0.18 -16.23 5.11
CA HIS A 80 -1.37 -16.65 5.86
C HIS A 80 -2.67 -16.26 5.17
N ALA A 81 -2.60 -15.45 4.10
CA ALA A 81 -3.78 -15.04 3.35
C ALA A 81 -4.14 -16.05 2.25
N PRO A 82 -5.43 -16.24 1.94
CA PRO A 82 -5.83 -16.98 0.75
C PRO A 82 -5.16 -16.40 -0.49
N ASP A 83 -4.69 -17.27 -1.38
CA ASP A 83 -3.98 -16.90 -2.62
C ASP A 83 -2.72 -16.04 -2.39
N ASP A 84 -2.17 -16.08 -1.18
CA ASP A 84 -0.99 -15.31 -0.78
C ASP A 84 -1.15 -13.79 -0.99
N ILE A 85 -2.37 -13.25 -1.08
CA ILE A 85 -2.61 -11.81 -1.31
C ILE A 85 -2.31 -10.96 -0.06
N ASN A 86 -2.15 -9.64 -0.25
CA ASN A 86 -1.96 -8.71 0.87
C ASN A 86 -2.73 -7.40 0.65
N PRO A 87 -4.07 -7.42 0.79
CA PRO A 87 -4.89 -6.22 0.61
C PRO A 87 -4.61 -5.14 1.65
N VAL A 88 -4.16 -5.48 2.86
CA VAL A 88 -3.81 -4.46 3.88
C VAL A 88 -2.59 -3.66 3.43
N TYR A 89 -1.52 -4.33 2.97
CA TYR A 89 -0.34 -3.67 2.43
C TYR A 89 -0.71 -2.77 1.23
N GLY A 90 -1.39 -3.32 0.23
CA GLY A 90 -1.75 -2.58 -0.98
C GLY A 90 -2.62 -1.35 -0.68
N THR A 91 -3.60 -1.50 0.21
CA THR A 91 -4.49 -0.41 0.61
C THR A 91 -3.74 0.68 1.36
N ALA A 92 -2.91 0.33 2.33
CA ALA A 92 -2.12 1.31 3.08
C ALA A 92 -1.20 2.13 2.15
N ARG A 93 -0.55 1.49 1.17
CA ARG A 93 0.30 2.19 0.18
C ARG A 93 -0.49 3.16 -0.69
N VAL A 94 -1.69 2.79 -1.12
CA VAL A 94 -2.55 3.66 -1.92
C VAL A 94 -3.11 4.81 -1.07
N LEU A 95 -3.54 4.54 0.15
CA LEU A 95 -4.03 5.57 1.08
C LEU A 95 -2.95 6.61 1.41
N ALA A 96 -1.69 6.19 1.55
CA ALA A 96 -0.57 7.12 1.71
C ALA A 96 -0.46 8.11 0.53
N ALA A 97 -0.74 7.66 -0.70
CA ALA A 97 -0.77 8.56 -1.85
C ALA A 97 -1.96 9.53 -1.79
N TYR A 98 -3.17 9.07 -1.48
CA TYR A 98 -4.32 9.96 -1.30
C TYR A 98 -4.09 11.02 -0.21
N ARG A 99 -3.47 10.63 0.91
CA ARG A 99 -3.09 11.53 2.00
C ARG A 99 -2.09 12.60 1.52
N ASP A 100 -0.96 12.16 0.96
CA ASP A 100 0.14 13.04 0.58
C ASP A 100 -0.22 13.98 -0.58
N LEU A 101 -1.19 13.59 -1.41
CA LEU A 101 -1.74 14.41 -2.49
C LEU A 101 -2.90 15.32 -2.04
N GLY A 102 -3.29 15.30 -0.77
CA GLY A 102 -4.40 16.12 -0.25
C GLY A 102 -5.78 15.68 -0.74
N MET A 103 -5.94 14.43 -1.17
CA MET A 103 -7.17 13.88 -1.76
C MET A 103 -7.95 13.01 -0.77
N THR A 104 -7.89 13.32 0.51
CA THR A 104 -8.45 12.51 1.60
C THR A 104 -9.97 12.35 1.55
N ASN A 105 -10.68 13.32 0.95
CA ASN A 105 -12.14 13.29 0.77
C ASN A 105 -12.60 12.49 -0.45
N ALA A 106 -11.70 11.94 -1.25
CA ALA A 106 -12.08 11.12 -2.40
C ALA A 106 -12.85 9.86 -1.94
N PRO A 107 -13.95 9.48 -2.63
CA PRO A 107 -14.73 8.29 -2.25
C PRO A 107 -13.88 7.01 -2.18
N GLU A 108 -12.89 6.89 -3.04
CA GLU A 108 -11.96 5.76 -3.05
C GLU A 108 -11.12 5.73 -1.77
N CYS A 109 -10.62 6.89 -1.32
CA CYS A 109 -9.86 7.01 -0.07
C CYS A 109 -10.74 6.58 1.11
N GLN A 110 -11.95 7.08 1.20
CA GLN A 110 -12.88 6.76 2.28
C GLN A 110 -13.25 5.26 2.34
N ARG A 111 -13.44 4.62 1.18
CA ARG A 111 -13.67 3.17 1.13
C ARG A 111 -12.44 2.37 1.60
N GLY A 112 -11.22 2.81 1.22
CA GLY A 112 -9.99 2.18 1.70
C GLY A 112 -9.78 2.32 3.20
N VAL A 113 -10.10 3.48 3.77
CA VAL A 113 -10.09 3.70 5.22
C VAL A 113 -11.09 2.76 5.90
N THR A 114 -12.32 2.68 5.38
CA THR A 114 -13.35 1.77 5.91
C THR A 114 -12.88 0.31 5.88
N PHE A 115 -12.24 -0.11 4.78
CA PHE A 115 -11.65 -1.45 4.69
C PHE A 115 -10.62 -1.69 5.80
N LEU A 116 -9.61 -0.82 5.96
CA LEU A 116 -8.56 -1.02 6.98
C LEU A 116 -9.16 -1.09 8.40
N LEU A 117 -10.10 -0.21 8.72
CA LEU A 117 -10.77 -0.24 10.03
C LEU A 117 -11.55 -1.54 10.24
N GLY A 118 -12.19 -2.06 9.18
CA GLY A 118 -12.99 -3.27 9.23
C GLY A 118 -12.20 -4.58 9.37
N VAL A 119 -10.91 -4.57 9.03
CA VAL A 119 -10.05 -5.79 9.08
C VAL A 119 -9.04 -5.78 10.23
N GLN A 120 -9.14 -4.81 11.16
CA GLN A 120 -8.33 -4.82 12.37
C GLN A 120 -8.65 -6.06 13.21
N ASN A 121 -7.63 -6.77 13.66
CA ASN A 121 -7.78 -7.94 14.51
C ASN A 121 -8.18 -7.56 15.95
N ALA A 122 -8.73 -8.53 16.68
CA ALA A 122 -9.15 -8.34 18.07
C ALA A 122 -7.99 -7.96 19.01
N ASP A 123 -6.76 -8.37 18.67
CA ASP A 123 -5.54 -8.00 19.41
C ASP A 123 -5.10 -6.56 19.17
N GLY A 124 -5.73 -5.84 18.25
CA GLY A 124 -5.42 -4.46 17.89
C GLY A 124 -4.47 -4.29 16.72
N GLY A 125 -3.84 -5.36 16.24
CA GLY A 125 -2.95 -5.34 15.08
C GLY A 125 -3.67 -5.57 13.74
N TRP A 126 -2.90 -5.62 12.67
CA TRP A 126 -3.33 -6.00 11.33
C TRP A 126 -2.44 -7.09 10.77
N GLY A 127 -3.04 -8.05 10.07
CA GLY A 127 -2.37 -8.99 9.18
C GLY A 127 -2.56 -8.62 7.72
N GLY A 128 -2.13 -9.47 6.78
CA GLY A 128 -2.24 -9.21 5.34
C GLY A 128 -3.66 -9.12 4.80
N ALA A 129 -4.59 -9.81 5.44
CA ALA A 129 -6.02 -9.82 5.11
C ALA A 129 -6.84 -10.08 6.38
N ALA A 130 -8.16 -9.99 6.29
CA ALA A 130 -9.07 -10.32 7.39
C ALA A 130 -8.79 -11.72 7.95
N GLY A 131 -8.61 -11.81 9.27
CA GLY A 131 -8.34 -13.07 9.97
C GLY A 131 -6.91 -13.62 9.86
N CYS A 132 -6.02 -12.96 9.11
CA CYS A 132 -4.60 -13.28 9.16
C CYS A 132 -3.99 -12.83 10.49
N PRO A 133 -3.00 -13.56 11.04
CA PRO A 133 -2.28 -13.12 12.22
C PRO A 133 -1.70 -11.71 12.06
N SER A 134 -1.77 -10.91 13.12
CA SER A 134 -1.19 -9.57 13.13
C SER A 134 0.34 -9.63 12.96
N SER A 135 0.88 -8.75 12.15
CA SER A 135 2.31 -8.59 11.95
C SER A 135 2.76 -7.15 12.20
N VAL A 136 4.04 -6.98 12.45
CA VAL A 136 4.62 -5.64 12.68
C VAL A 136 4.47 -4.78 11.43
N GLU A 137 4.70 -5.36 10.25
CA GLU A 137 4.71 -4.60 9.00
C GLU A 137 3.32 -4.10 8.61
N GLU A 138 2.32 -4.98 8.52
CA GLU A 138 0.97 -4.58 8.16
C GLU A 138 0.37 -3.65 9.24
N THR A 139 0.63 -3.90 10.52
CA THR A 139 0.16 -3.02 11.60
C THR A 139 0.78 -1.64 11.49
N ALA A 140 2.09 -1.54 11.26
CA ALA A 140 2.77 -0.25 11.11
C ALA A 140 2.24 0.54 9.90
N LEU A 141 2.02 -0.13 8.76
CA LEU A 141 1.48 0.49 7.55
C LEU A 141 0.04 0.98 7.73
N ALA A 142 -0.81 0.20 8.40
CA ALA A 142 -2.18 0.61 8.69
C ALA A 142 -2.18 1.82 9.65
N VAL A 143 -1.41 1.78 10.71
CA VAL A 143 -1.28 2.90 11.68
C VAL A 143 -0.73 4.15 11.00
N GLU A 144 0.31 4.04 10.15
CA GLU A 144 0.92 5.18 9.43
C GLU A 144 -0.12 6.01 8.68
N VAL A 145 -1.07 5.38 8.04
CA VAL A 145 -2.06 6.10 7.24
C VAL A 145 -3.30 6.48 8.04
N LEU A 146 -3.75 5.62 8.96
CA LEU A 146 -4.95 5.86 9.76
C LEU A 146 -4.77 6.95 10.81
N VAL A 147 -3.56 7.19 11.29
CA VAL A 147 -3.29 8.27 12.28
C VAL A 147 -3.70 9.65 11.75
N GLU A 148 -3.63 9.86 10.45
CA GLU A 148 -4.04 11.11 9.81
C GLU A 148 -5.43 11.02 9.16
N LEU A 149 -5.80 9.85 8.58
CA LEU A 149 -7.05 9.71 7.82
C LEU A 149 -8.27 9.37 8.68
N ALA A 150 -8.08 8.71 9.81
CA ALA A 150 -9.14 8.28 10.72
C ALA A 150 -8.60 8.12 12.16
N PRO A 151 -8.13 9.21 12.79
CA PRO A 151 -7.61 9.14 14.16
C PRO A 151 -8.71 8.66 15.12
N GLY A 152 -8.37 7.74 16.02
CA GLY A 152 -9.32 7.19 17.00
C GLY A 152 -8.84 5.89 17.65
N ASP A 153 -9.76 5.18 18.29
CA ASP A 153 -9.45 3.99 19.11
C ASP A 153 -8.74 2.87 18.34
N ALA A 154 -9.06 2.68 17.06
CA ALA A 154 -8.39 1.68 16.23
C ALA A 154 -6.89 1.97 16.10
N VAL A 155 -6.53 3.23 15.88
CA VAL A 155 -5.12 3.67 15.83
C VAL A 155 -4.46 3.45 17.19
N GLY A 156 -5.14 3.85 18.29
CA GLY A 156 -4.63 3.65 19.64
C GLY A 156 -4.29 2.19 19.96
N ARG A 157 -5.19 1.27 19.59
CA ARG A 157 -4.94 -0.19 19.76
C ARG A 157 -3.77 -0.66 18.89
N GLY A 158 -3.67 -0.19 17.65
CA GLY A 158 -2.55 -0.55 16.76
C GLY A 158 -1.20 -0.07 17.29
N VAL A 159 -1.15 1.16 17.80
CA VAL A 159 0.06 1.69 18.46
C VAL A 159 0.44 0.86 19.68
N ALA A 160 -0.54 0.53 20.54
CA ALA A 160 -0.29 -0.29 21.72
C ALA A 160 0.24 -1.69 21.34
N TRP A 161 -0.32 -2.29 20.29
CA TRP A 161 0.15 -3.57 19.76
C TRP A 161 1.61 -3.50 19.26
N LEU A 162 1.97 -2.42 18.53
CA LEU A 162 3.36 -2.21 18.06
C LEU A 162 4.34 -1.99 19.21
N VAL A 163 3.96 -1.21 20.22
CA VAL A 163 4.79 -1.00 21.41
C VAL A 163 5.06 -2.34 22.11
N ASP A 164 4.01 -3.13 22.34
CA ASP A 164 4.15 -4.47 22.94
C ASP A 164 5.01 -5.41 22.08
N ALA A 165 4.89 -5.36 20.77
CA ALA A 165 5.72 -6.16 19.86
C ALA A 165 7.22 -5.80 19.96
N VAL A 166 7.53 -4.51 20.19
CA VAL A 166 8.91 -4.04 20.40
C VAL A 166 9.42 -4.44 21.78
N GLU A 167 8.66 -4.19 22.83
CA GLU A 167 9.06 -4.47 24.22
C GLU A 167 9.21 -5.97 24.50
N SER A 168 8.35 -6.80 23.91
CA SER A 168 8.42 -8.28 24.02
C SER A 168 9.47 -8.92 23.11
N GLY A 169 10.05 -8.17 22.17
CA GLY A 169 11.02 -8.68 21.19
C GLY A 169 10.41 -9.39 19.98
N ARG A 170 9.09 -9.43 19.83
CA ARG A 170 8.38 -10.07 18.70
C ARG A 170 8.73 -9.44 17.34
N PHE A 171 9.21 -8.21 17.30
CA PHE A 171 9.68 -7.58 16.05
C PHE A 171 10.85 -8.32 15.39
N ARG A 172 11.48 -9.27 16.08
CA ARG A 172 12.57 -10.12 15.56
C ARG A 172 12.06 -11.38 14.87
N GLU A 173 10.78 -11.69 15.02
CA GLU A 173 10.16 -12.82 14.33
C GLU A 173 10.09 -12.52 12.83
N PRO A 174 10.32 -13.54 11.97
CA PRO A 174 10.18 -13.35 10.52
C PRO A 174 8.80 -12.81 10.15
N SER A 175 8.78 -11.79 9.30
CA SER A 175 7.52 -11.26 8.78
C SER A 175 6.86 -12.29 7.84
N PRO A 176 5.52 -12.44 7.87
CA PRO A 176 4.80 -13.28 6.93
C PRO A 176 4.67 -12.65 5.52
N ILE A 177 5.19 -11.45 5.34
CA ILE A 177 5.16 -10.72 4.07
C ILE A 177 6.33 -11.09 3.17
N GLY A 178 6.11 -11.16 1.87
CA GLY A 178 7.16 -11.48 0.91
C GLY A 178 6.69 -11.38 -0.52
N PHE A 179 7.52 -11.84 -1.46
CA PHE A 179 7.18 -11.88 -2.89
C PHE A 179 6.29 -13.08 -3.18
N TYR A 180 4.95 -12.89 -3.10
CA TYR A 180 3.98 -13.98 -3.15
C TYR A 180 4.00 -14.76 -4.48
N PHE A 181 4.29 -14.11 -5.62
CA PHE A 181 4.36 -14.80 -6.92
C PHE A 181 5.59 -15.72 -7.05
N ALA A 182 6.66 -15.49 -6.27
CA ALA A 182 7.85 -16.33 -6.23
C ALA A 182 7.91 -17.19 -4.95
N LYS A 183 6.93 -17.06 -4.06
CA LYS A 183 6.89 -17.75 -2.77
C LYS A 183 8.14 -17.50 -1.91
N LEU A 184 8.71 -16.31 -2.00
CA LEU A 184 9.87 -15.88 -1.22
C LEU A 184 9.38 -15.05 -0.02
N TRP A 185 9.39 -15.68 1.16
CA TRP A 185 8.98 -15.06 2.42
C TRP A 185 10.19 -14.64 3.25
N TYR A 186 10.06 -13.53 3.97
CA TYR A 186 11.11 -12.94 4.81
C TYR A 186 10.97 -13.30 6.26
#